data_9137852a378ad1c109716d8bf54524db
#
_entry.id   9137852a378ad1c109716d8bf54524db
#
_cell.length_a   1.000
_cell.length_b   1.000
_cell.length_c   1.000
_cell.angle_alpha   90.00
_cell.angle_beta   90.00
_cell.angle_gamma   90.00
#
_symmetry.space_group_name_H-M   'P 1'
#
loop_
_entity.id
_entity.type
_entity.pdbx_description
1 polymer ?
#
loop_
_entity_poly.entity_id
_entity_poly.type
_entity_poly.pdbx_seq_one_letter_code
_entity_poly.pdbx_strand_id
1 'polypeptide(L)'
;MNDELDTQDEKFGPMLEQIKELFFEFGIKNLNMDDISRKLGISKKTLYRFVKSKEDLIAKLFEYEQLKWVEVSEGIGNLNVNAIEKLFKVSLMVYEEMKRFNPMLMFELRKYYEHLFNEYHAQKLAHISKLMRLNLQQGIEEGFYRRDINSEAVVAIYMNYLVEIHNSELCKMADVTFDELFGIMFENHIRAISTPEGVAYFEIRKKEISENLSKNSNQ
;
A
#
# COMPACT_ATOMS: atom_id res chain seq x y z
N MET A 1 5.41 19.06 30.63
CA MET A 1 6.00 17.72 30.30
C MET A 1 5.28 17.04 29.14
N ASN A 2 4.01 17.40 28.81
CA ASN A 2 3.30 16.88 27.61
C ASN A 2 3.67 17.63 26.31
N ASP A 3 3.98 18.93 26.35
CA ASP A 3 4.28 19.73 25.16
C ASP A 3 5.60 19.36 24.45
N GLU A 4 6.59 18.83 25.21
CA GLU A 4 7.87 18.40 24.60
C GLU A 4 7.77 17.02 23.93
N LEU A 5 6.83 16.18 24.34
CA LEU A 5 6.56 14.89 23.72
C LEU A 5 5.80 15.09 22.39
N ASP A 6 4.77 15.94 22.36
CA ASP A 6 4.00 16.25 21.15
C ASP A 6 4.87 16.87 20.04
N THR A 7 5.77 17.82 20.39
CA THR A 7 6.68 18.44 19.41
C THR A 7 7.80 17.51 18.94
N GLN A 8 8.08 16.42 19.64
CA GLN A 8 9.03 15.39 19.19
C GLN A 8 8.39 14.47 18.15
N ASP A 9 7.14 14.09 18.35
CA ASP A 9 6.39 13.25 17.40
C ASP A 9 6.12 13.99 16.08
N GLU A 10 5.79 15.28 16.12
CA GLU A 10 5.61 16.11 14.92
C GLU A 10 6.88 16.22 14.04
N LYS A 11 8.08 16.16 14.64
CA LYS A 11 9.34 16.21 13.89
C LYS A 11 9.82 14.85 13.42
N PHE A 12 9.41 13.79 14.08
CA PHE A 12 9.90 12.45 13.80
C PHE A 12 9.27 11.86 12.53
N GLY A 13 7.99 12.09 12.28
CA GLY A 13 7.31 11.65 11.07
C GLY A 13 8.01 12.10 9.78
N PRO A 14 8.25 13.41 9.57
CA PRO A 14 9.01 13.90 8.42
C PRO A 14 10.43 13.33 8.32
N MET A 15 11.06 13.05 9.44
CA MET A 15 12.39 12.41 9.49
C MET A 15 12.32 10.96 9.03
N LEU A 16 11.30 10.21 9.42
CA LEU A 16 11.07 8.83 8.97
C LEU A 16 10.84 8.75 7.46
N GLU A 17 10.13 9.72 6.86
CA GLU A 17 10.00 9.80 5.39
C GLU A 17 11.36 9.97 4.70
N GLN A 18 12.21 10.87 5.20
CA GLN A 18 13.56 11.05 4.65
C GLN A 18 14.40 9.78 4.82
N ILE A 19 14.32 9.11 5.97
CA ILE A 19 15.02 7.84 6.21
C ILE A 19 14.55 6.75 5.25
N LYS A 20 13.25 6.69 4.99
CA LYS A 20 12.68 5.78 4.01
C LYS A 20 13.29 5.99 2.62
N GLU A 21 13.34 7.24 2.13
CA GLU A 21 13.98 7.54 0.85
C GLU A 21 15.47 7.18 0.84
N LEU A 22 16.20 7.40 1.94
CA LEU A 22 17.59 6.95 2.06
C LEU A 22 17.73 5.43 1.96
N PHE A 23 16.81 4.67 2.55
CA PHE A 23 16.82 3.21 2.43
C PHE A 23 16.48 2.74 1.01
N PHE A 24 15.60 3.44 0.30
CA PHE A 24 15.32 3.17 -1.10
C PHE A 24 16.51 3.45 -2.01
N GLU A 25 17.26 4.53 -1.75
CA GLU A 25 18.39 4.95 -2.59
C GLU A 25 19.67 4.13 -2.31
N PHE A 26 19.98 3.87 -1.03
CA PHE A 26 21.29 3.31 -0.64
C PHE A 26 21.20 1.86 -0.13
N GLY A 27 20.00 1.32 0.12
CA GLY A 27 19.78 0.07 0.82
C GLY A 27 19.90 0.21 2.34
N ILE A 28 19.29 -0.71 3.07
CA ILE A 28 19.31 -0.68 4.54
C ILE A 28 20.69 -1.08 5.05
N LYS A 29 21.29 -2.14 4.49
CA LYS A 29 22.55 -2.70 4.98
C LYS A 29 23.71 -1.69 4.89
N ASN A 30 23.73 -0.90 3.83
CA ASN A 30 24.84 0.00 3.52
C ASN A 30 24.87 1.27 4.37
N LEU A 31 23.78 1.58 5.08
CA LEU A 31 23.68 2.77 5.94
C LEU A 31 23.79 2.37 7.42
N ASN A 32 24.75 2.92 8.11
CA ASN A 32 24.79 2.86 9.58
C ASN A 32 24.15 4.12 10.20
N MET A 33 24.01 4.17 11.52
CA MET A 33 23.35 5.30 12.21
C MET A 33 24.11 6.63 12.05
N ASP A 34 25.43 6.59 11.83
CA ASP A 34 26.25 7.77 11.55
C ASP A 34 26.00 8.30 10.15
N ASP A 35 25.87 7.41 9.18
CA ASP A 35 25.55 7.77 7.79
C ASP A 35 24.15 8.38 7.68
N ILE A 36 23.17 7.78 8.36
CA ILE A 36 21.81 8.27 8.41
C ILE A 36 21.77 9.68 9.01
N SER A 37 22.35 9.87 10.19
CA SER A 37 22.36 11.18 10.85
C SER A 37 23.04 12.25 10.00
N ARG A 38 24.16 11.92 9.34
CA ARG A 38 24.89 12.83 8.44
C ARG A 38 24.04 13.22 7.21
N LYS A 39 23.37 12.25 6.61
CA LYS A 39 22.52 12.51 5.44
C LYS A 39 21.27 13.33 5.78
N LEU A 40 20.75 13.18 7.00
CA LEU A 40 19.66 13.99 7.54
C LEU A 40 20.11 15.40 8.02
N GLY A 41 21.40 15.68 8.05
CA GLY A 41 21.92 16.95 8.57
C GLY A 41 21.75 17.15 10.09
N ILE A 42 21.61 16.07 10.86
CA ILE A 42 21.43 16.11 12.31
C ILE A 42 22.59 15.44 13.05
N SER A 43 22.73 15.73 14.35
CA SER A 43 23.70 15.02 15.16
C SER A 43 23.25 13.59 15.45
N LYS A 44 24.22 12.67 15.62
CA LYS A 44 23.95 11.29 16.06
C LYS A 44 23.18 11.28 17.39
N LYS A 45 23.52 12.19 18.32
CA LYS A 45 22.81 12.37 19.58
C LYS A 45 21.34 12.73 19.36
N THR A 46 21.05 13.55 18.36
CA THR A 46 19.67 13.92 17.99
C THR A 46 18.90 12.70 17.50
N LEU A 47 19.47 11.89 16.60
CA LEU A 47 18.83 10.67 16.10
C LEU A 47 18.54 9.67 17.22
N TYR A 48 19.52 9.47 18.14
CA TYR A 48 19.36 8.57 19.30
C TYR A 48 18.40 9.08 20.39
N ARG A 49 17.85 10.28 20.26
CA ARG A 49 16.72 10.72 21.12
C ARG A 49 15.40 10.07 20.68
N PHE A 50 15.27 9.69 19.42
CA PHE A 50 14.06 9.08 18.87
C PHE A 50 14.13 7.55 18.85
N VAL A 51 15.31 6.98 18.65
CA VAL A 51 15.50 5.55 18.46
C VAL A 51 16.72 5.03 19.22
N LYS A 52 16.65 3.79 19.68
CA LYS A 52 17.72 3.13 20.47
C LYS A 52 18.76 2.44 19.59
N SER A 53 18.35 1.98 18.41
CA SER A 53 19.17 1.21 17.47
C SER A 53 18.63 1.36 16.05
N LYS A 54 19.34 0.81 15.07
CA LYS A 54 18.88 0.75 13.70
C LYS A 54 17.65 -0.18 13.55
N GLU A 55 17.60 -1.24 14.32
CA GLU A 55 16.45 -2.14 14.37
C GLU A 55 15.21 -1.42 14.91
N ASP A 56 15.35 -0.65 16.00
CA ASP A 56 14.29 0.19 16.56
C ASP A 56 13.85 1.29 15.56
N LEU A 57 14.78 1.85 14.78
CA LEU A 57 14.47 2.78 13.71
C LEU A 57 13.60 2.14 12.62
N ILE A 58 13.93 0.92 12.22
CA ILE A 58 13.13 0.18 11.20
C ILE A 58 11.75 -0.18 11.76
N ALA A 59 11.67 -0.61 13.03
CA ALA A 59 10.39 -0.88 13.68
C ALA A 59 9.49 0.36 13.68
N LYS A 60 10.03 1.52 14.09
CA LYS A 60 9.29 2.79 14.08
C LYS A 60 8.92 3.27 12.69
N LEU A 61 9.74 3.01 11.68
CA LEU A 61 9.40 3.29 10.30
C LEU A 61 8.22 2.42 9.85
N PHE A 62 8.17 1.14 10.20
CA PHE A 62 7.05 0.27 9.88
C PHE A 62 5.77 0.69 10.61
N GLU A 63 5.85 1.06 11.89
CA GLU A 63 4.72 1.60 12.64
C GLU A 63 4.15 2.86 11.97
N TYR A 64 5.01 3.80 11.58
CA TYR A 64 4.64 5.03 10.91
C TYR A 64 3.97 4.78 9.55
N GLU A 65 4.56 3.91 8.72
CA GLU A 65 3.99 3.53 7.42
C GLU A 65 2.63 2.84 7.58
N GLN A 66 2.49 1.98 8.60
CA GLN A 66 1.23 1.30 8.91
C GLN A 66 0.14 2.30 9.31
N LEU A 67 0.44 3.24 10.19
CA LEU A 67 -0.51 4.28 10.62
C LEU A 67 -0.97 5.14 9.45
N LYS A 68 -0.04 5.62 8.62
CA LYS A 68 -0.36 6.38 7.40
C LYS A 68 -1.27 5.59 6.45
N TRP A 69 -0.93 4.33 6.24
CA TRP A 69 -1.69 3.48 5.34
C TRP A 69 -3.11 3.25 5.86
N VAL A 70 -3.25 2.99 7.16
CA VAL A 70 -4.57 2.85 7.83
C VAL A 70 -5.37 4.13 7.71
N GLU A 71 -4.80 5.29 8.04
CA GLU A 71 -5.47 6.58 7.97
C GLU A 71 -6.04 6.86 6.56
N VAL A 72 -5.21 6.71 5.52
CA VAL A 72 -5.65 6.95 4.14
C VAL A 72 -6.73 5.97 3.72
N SER A 73 -6.55 4.69 4.01
CA SER A 73 -7.50 3.64 3.60
C SER A 73 -8.84 3.72 4.35
N GLU A 74 -8.84 4.05 5.64
CA GLU A 74 -10.05 4.31 6.40
C GLU A 74 -10.74 5.60 5.94
N GLY A 75 -9.97 6.63 5.60
CA GLY A 75 -10.49 7.84 4.96
C GLY A 75 -11.27 7.52 3.68
N ILE A 76 -10.74 6.65 2.82
CA ILE A 76 -11.45 6.15 1.62
C ILE A 76 -12.70 5.37 2.03
N GLY A 77 -12.61 4.49 3.02
CA GLY A 77 -13.73 3.71 3.54
C GLY A 77 -14.91 4.56 4.01
N ASN A 78 -14.62 5.73 4.59
CA ASN A 78 -15.61 6.67 5.13
C ASN A 78 -16.22 7.63 4.08
N LEU A 79 -15.73 7.61 2.82
CA LEU A 79 -16.33 8.42 1.77
C LEU A 79 -17.79 7.99 1.49
N ASN A 80 -18.64 8.98 1.27
CA ASN A 80 -20.03 8.75 0.85
C ASN A 80 -20.12 8.52 -0.66
N VAL A 81 -19.53 7.39 -1.11
CA VAL A 81 -19.56 6.92 -2.49
C VAL A 81 -19.82 5.41 -2.52
N ASN A 82 -20.22 4.88 -3.68
CA ASN A 82 -20.51 3.45 -3.80
C ASN A 82 -19.26 2.56 -3.68
N ALA A 83 -19.48 1.25 -3.53
CA ALA A 83 -18.44 0.26 -3.33
C ALA A 83 -17.42 0.22 -4.46
N ILE A 84 -17.85 0.40 -5.73
CA ILE A 84 -16.96 0.39 -6.90
C ILE A 84 -16.01 1.60 -6.86
N GLU A 85 -16.51 2.80 -6.53
CA GLU A 85 -15.67 3.99 -6.37
C GLU A 85 -14.63 3.84 -5.25
N LYS A 86 -15.02 3.28 -4.11
CA LYS A 86 -14.09 2.98 -3.02
C LYS A 86 -13.02 2.00 -3.46
N LEU A 87 -13.42 0.95 -4.18
CA LEU A 87 -12.48 -0.06 -4.67
C LEU A 87 -11.49 0.54 -5.68
N PHE A 88 -11.91 1.44 -6.59
CA PHE A 88 -11.00 2.18 -7.47
C PHE A 88 -9.96 2.98 -6.67
N LYS A 89 -10.41 3.73 -5.65
CA LYS A 89 -9.51 4.57 -4.84
C LYS A 89 -8.50 3.74 -4.03
N VAL A 90 -8.95 2.66 -3.40
CA VAL A 90 -8.07 1.76 -2.65
C VAL A 90 -7.10 1.05 -3.60
N SER A 91 -7.57 0.60 -4.77
CA SER A 91 -6.71 -0.06 -5.75
C SER A 91 -5.64 0.88 -6.31
N LEU A 92 -5.97 2.15 -6.53
CA LEU A 92 -4.98 3.15 -6.93
C LEU A 92 -3.91 3.35 -5.83
N MET A 93 -4.33 3.46 -4.57
CA MET A 93 -3.40 3.58 -3.44
C MET A 93 -2.45 2.36 -3.35
N VAL A 94 -2.99 1.15 -3.49
CA VAL A 94 -2.21 -0.09 -3.50
C VAL A 94 -1.28 -0.13 -4.71
N TYR A 95 -1.76 0.24 -5.90
CA TYR A 95 -0.95 0.29 -7.12
C TYR A 95 0.25 1.22 -6.98
N GLU A 96 0.06 2.47 -6.51
CA GLU A 96 1.15 3.44 -6.33
C GLU A 96 2.21 2.94 -5.34
N GLU A 97 1.81 2.26 -4.30
CA GLU A 97 2.73 1.62 -3.37
C GLU A 97 3.49 0.47 -4.03
N MET A 98 2.77 -0.39 -4.74
CA MET A 98 3.34 -1.55 -5.40
C MET A 98 4.30 -1.16 -6.53
N LYS A 99 4.03 -0.08 -7.25
CA LYS A 99 4.90 0.47 -8.29
C LYS A 99 6.27 0.91 -7.75
N ARG A 100 6.32 1.33 -6.48
CA ARG A 100 7.56 1.70 -5.78
C ARG A 100 8.32 0.51 -5.19
N PHE A 101 7.87 -0.71 -5.48
CA PHE A 101 8.50 -1.92 -4.96
C PHE A 101 9.99 -1.99 -5.33
N ASN A 102 10.85 -2.16 -4.32
CA ASN A 102 12.28 -2.35 -4.48
C ASN A 102 12.67 -3.77 -4.05
N PRO A 103 12.98 -4.69 -5.00
CA PRO A 103 13.30 -6.08 -4.69
C PRO A 103 14.52 -6.22 -3.76
N MET A 104 15.53 -5.35 -3.90
CA MET A 104 16.72 -5.39 -3.07
C MET A 104 16.40 -5.01 -1.63
N LEU A 105 15.61 -3.94 -1.43
CA LEU A 105 15.17 -3.50 -0.12
C LEU A 105 14.34 -4.60 0.59
N MET A 106 13.43 -5.23 -0.14
CA MET A 106 12.64 -6.35 0.39
C MET A 106 13.49 -7.56 0.75
N PHE A 107 14.50 -7.88 -0.06
CA PHE A 107 15.46 -8.93 0.25
C PHE A 107 16.24 -8.62 1.54
N GLU A 108 16.74 -7.38 1.70
CA GLU A 108 17.47 -6.97 2.90
C GLU A 108 16.59 -7.00 4.16
N LEU A 109 15.34 -6.53 4.06
CA LEU A 109 14.37 -6.58 5.16
C LEU A 109 14.09 -8.03 5.58
N ARG A 110 13.78 -8.92 4.64
CA ARG A 110 13.54 -10.34 4.92
C ARG A 110 14.76 -11.05 5.50
N LYS A 111 15.96 -10.70 5.04
CA LYS A 111 17.19 -11.37 5.46
C LYS A 111 17.71 -10.91 6.83
N TYR A 112 17.63 -9.61 7.11
CA TYR A 112 18.27 -9.02 8.29
C TYR A 112 17.30 -8.57 9.38
N TYR A 113 16.00 -8.42 9.03
CA TYR A 113 14.95 -7.93 9.92
C TYR A 113 13.65 -8.75 9.74
N GLU A 114 13.80 -10.06 9.58
CA GLU A 114 12.71 -10.99 9.22
C GLU A 114 11.49 -10.86 10.15
N HIS A 115 11.73 -10.78 11.45
CA HIS A 115 10.65 -10.65 12.44
C HIS A 115 9.81 -9.38 12.20
N LEU A 116 10.47 -8.23 12.11
CA LEU A 116 9.80 -6.94 11.89
C LEU A 116 9.08 -6.90 10.55
N PHE A 117 9.70 -7.45 9.51
CA PHE A 117 9.10 -7.54 8.19
C PHE A 117 7.83 -8.40 8.20
N ASN A 118 7.89 -9.58 8.79
CA ASN A 118 6.77 -10.52 8.84
C ASN A 118 5.60 -9.95 9.65
N GLU A 119 5.88 -9.30 10.77
CA GLU A 119 4.87 -8.64 11.60
C GLU A 119 4.15 -7.51 10.83
N TYR A 120 4.91 -6.58 10.27
CA TYR A 120 4.37 -5.49 9.44
C TYR A 120 3.52 -6.02 8.27
N HIS A 121 4.04 -7.00 7.54
CA HIS A 121 3.36 -7.59 6.39
C HIS A 121 2.06 -8.29 6.79
N ALA A 122 2.07 -9.05 7.89
CA ALA A 122 0.89 -9.73 8.39
C ALA A 122 -0.21 -8.75 8.83
N GLN A 123 0.14 -7.68 9.54
CA GLN A 123 -0.79 -6.63 9.95
C GLN A 123 -1.41 -5.93 8.74
N LYS A 124 -0.59 -5.59 7.74
CA LYS A 124 -1.05 -4.96 6.50
C LYS A 124 -2.01 -5.86 5.73
N LEU A 125 -1.68 -7.12 5.52
CA LEU A 125 -2.57 -8.07 4.83
C LEU A 125 -3.89 -8.28 5.59
N ALA A 126 -3.86 -8.34 6.92
CA ALA A 126 -5.06 -8.44 7.73
C ALA A 126 -5.98 -7.21 7.55
N HIS A 127 -5.38 -6.00 7.50
CA HIS A 127 -6.13 -4.77 7.29
C HIS A 127 -6.74 -4.71 5.87
N ILE A 128 -5.99 -5.04 4.82
CA ILE A 128 -6.51 -5.12 3.45
C ILE A 128 -7.68 -6.11 3.36
N SER A 129 -7.53 -7.29 3.96
CA SER A 129 -8.60 -8.30 3.99
C SER A 129 -9.87 -7.78 4.68
N LYS A 130 -9.73 -7.02 5.78
CA LYS A 130 -10.86 -6.37 6.45
C LYS A 130 -11.56 -5.37 5.53
N LEU A 131 -10.81 -4.49 4.87
CA LEU A 131 -11.37 -3.50 3.94
C LEU A 131 -12.08 -4.15 2.76
N MET A 132 -11.53 -5.23 2.21
CA MET A 132 -12.19 -5.98 1.14
C MET A 132 -13.54 -6.55 1.57
N ARG A 133 -13.62 -7.15 2.77
CA ARG A 133 -14.90 -7.67 3.29
C ARG A 133 -15.94 -6.57 3.41
N LEU A 134 -15.56 -5.41 3.96
CA LEU A 134 -16.45 -4.26 4.09
C LEU A 134 -16.92 -3.74 2.71
N ASN A 135 -16.01 -3.69 1.73
CA ASN A 135 -16.35 -3.27 0.37
C ASN A 135 -17.30 -4.26 -0.33
N LEU A 136 -17.05 -5.57 -0.19
CA LEU A 136 -17.94 -6.61 -0.72
C LEU A 136 -19.33 -6.52 -0.10
N GLN A 137 -19.41 -6.36 1.22
CA GLN A 137 -20.68 -6.19 1.91
C GLN A 137 -21.45 -4.97 1.38
N GLN A 138 -20.80 -3.81 1.31
CA GLN A 138 -21.41 -2.57 0.78
C GLN A 138 -21.88 -2.77 -0.67
N GLY A 139 -21.08 -3.36 -1.54
CA GLY A 139 -21.44 -3.54 -2.95
C GLY A 139 -22.59 -4.51 -3.15
N ILE A 140 -22.73 -5.53 -2.28
CA ILE A 140 -23.87 -6.45 -2.28
C ILE A 140 -25.14 -5.72 -1.83
N GLU A 141 -25.06 -4.89 -0.77
CA GLU A 141 -26.18 -4.09 -0.26
C GLU A 141 -26.66 -3.06 -1.29
N GLU A 142 -25.73 -2.44 -2.02
CA GLU A 142 -26.01 -1.48 -3.09
C GLU A 142 -26.51 -2.14 -4.39
N GLY A 143 -26.41 -3.47 -4.53
CA GLY A 143 -26.78 -4.22 -5.73
C GLY A 143 -25.75 -4.20 -6.86
N PHE A 144 -24.58 -3.60 -6.67
CA PHE A 144 -23.50 -3.63 -7.64
C PHE A 144 -22.73 -4.95 -7.65
N TYR A 145 -22.69 -5.67 -6.51
CA TYR A 145 -22.05 -6.96 -6.43
C TYR A 145 -23.08 -8.09 -6.26
N ARG A 146 -22.74 -9.27 -6.78
CA ARG A 146 -23.61 -10.43 -6.75
C ARG A 146 -23.78 -10.98 -5.34
N ARG A 147 -25.00 -11.41 -5.01
CA ARG A 147 -25.34 -12.02 -3.70
C ARG A 147 -24.91 -13.48 -3.55
N ASP A 148 -24.64 -14.16 -4.66
CA ASP A 148 -24.29 -15.57 -4.71
C ASP A 148 -22.78 -15.85 -4.57
N ILE A 149 -21.95 -14.81 -4.37
CA ILE A 149 -20.51 -14.97 -4.19
C ILE A 149 -20.18 -15.43 -2.77
N ASN A 150 -19.18 -16.30 -2.68
CA ASN A 150 -18.54 -16.59 -1.39
C ASN A 150 -17.50 -15.51 -1.09
N SER A 151 -17.87 -14.53 -0.26
CA SER A 151 -17.00 -13.37 0.05
C SER A 151 -15.64 -13.77 0.63
N GLU A 152 -15.56 -14.81 1.47
CA GLU A 152 -14.29 -15.26 2.04
C GLU A 152 -13.39 -15.88 0.96
N ALA A 153 -13.94 -16.66 0.05
CA ALA A 153 -13.18 -17.20 -1.08
C ALA A 153 -12.69 -16.09 -2.02
N VAL A 154 -13.53 -15.09 -2.31
CA VAL A 154 -13.14 -13.91 -3.11
C VAL A 154 -11.99 -13.16 -2.46
N VAL A 155 -12.08 -12.88 -1.15
CA VAL A 155 -11.00 -12.23 -0.40
C VAL A 155 -9.72 -13.05 -0.46
N ALA A 156 -9.79 -14.36 -0.19
CA ALA A 156 -8.60 -15.23 -0.19
C ALA A 156 -7.90 -15.27 -1.55
N ILE A 157 -8.67 -15.38 -2.65
CA ILE A 157 -8.11 -15.39 -4.02
C ILE A 157 -7.44 -14.05 -4.33
N TYR A 158 -8.12 -12.94 -4.06
CA TYR A 158 -7.57 -11.62 -4.36
C TYR A 158 -6.32 -11.29 -3.52
N MET A 159 -6.33 -11.66 -2.24
CA MET A 159 -5.16 -11.51 -1.38
C MET A 159 -3.96 -12.31 -1.87
N ASN A 160 -4.19 -13.53 -2.37
CA ASN A 160 -3.11 -14.32 -2.97
C ASN A 160 -2.56 -13.64 -4.23
N TYR A 161 -3.40 -13.08 -5.08
CA TYR A 161 -2.94 -12.30 -6.25
C TYR A 161 -2.12 -11.09 -5.85
N LEU A 162 -2.53 -10.33 -4.82
CA LEU A 162 -1.77 -9.19 -4.33
C LEU A 162 -0.38 -9.57 -3.79
N VAL A 163 -0.26 -10.72 -3.15
CA VAL A 163 1.03 -11.23 -2.66
C VAL A 163 1.95 -11.64 -3.81
N GLU A 164 1.40 -12.32 -4.82
CA GLU A 164 2.16 -12.90 -5.93
C GLU A 164 2.43 -11.94 -7.09
N ILE A 165 1.68 -10.84 -7.22
CA ILE A 165 1.81 -9.92 -8.37
C ILE A 165 3.20 -9.27 -8.50
N HIS A 166 3.96 -9.20 -7.40
CA HIS A 166 5.35 -8.77 -7.42
C HIS A 166 6.32 -9.82 -7.95
N ASN A 167 5.84 -11.04 -8.17
CA ASN A 167 6.65 -12.06 -8.79
C ASN A 167 6.89 -11.69 -10.26
N SER A 168 8.10 -11.17 -10.54
CA SER A 168 8.49 -10.74 -11.88
C SER A 168 8.41 -11.84 -12.93
N GLU A 169 8.33 -13.12 -12.51
CA GLU A 169 8.15 -14.24 -13.43
C GLU A 169 6.77 -14.25 -14.07
N LEU A 170 5.71 -13.80 -13.36
CA LEU A 170 4.37 -13.68 -13.94
C LEU A 170 4.34 -12.69 -15.12
N CYS A 171 4.96 -11.51 -14.93
CA CYS A 171 5.06 -10.52 -16.01
C CYS A 171 5.86 -11.07 -17.21
N LYS A 172 6.95 -11.78 -16.96
CA LYS A 172 7.77 -12.39 -18.02
C LYS A 172 7.05 -13.52 -18.76
N MET A 173 6.33 -14.38 -18.03
CA MET A 173 5.56 -15.48 -18.63
C MET A 173 4.43 -14.97 -19.53
N ALA A 174 3.77 -13.88 -19.15
CA ALA A 174 2.67 -13.30 -19.89
C ALA A 174 3.12 -12.26 -20.93
N ASP A 175 4.40 -11.89 -20.94
CA ASP A 175 4.98 -10.82 -21.78
C ASP A 175 4.22 -9.49 -21.62
N VAL A 176 3.95 -9.12 -20.36
CA VAL A 176 3.24 -7.90 -19.98
C VAL A 176 4.03 -7.09 -18.95
N THR A 177 3.74 -5.81 -18.88
CA THR A 177 4.25 -4.93 -17.82
C THR A 177 3.51 -5.17 -16.51
N PHE A 178 4.09 -4.68 -15.39
CA PHE A 178 3.39 -4.67 -14.10
C PHE A 178 2.08 -3.89 -14.16
N ASP A 179 2.08 -2.73 -14.84
CA ASP A 179 0.91 -1.87 -14.98
C ASP A 179 -0.25 -2.60 -15.69
N GLU A 180 0.06 -3.32 -16.77
CA GLU A 180 -0.91 -4.13 -17.50
C GLU A 180 -1.42 -5.31 -16.65
N LEU A 181 -0.51 -6.02 -15.97
CA LEU A 181 -0.89 -7.16 -15.13
C LEU A 181 -1.80 -6.73 -13.97
N PHE A 182 -1.46 -5.61 -13.30
CA PHE A 182 -2.29 -5.06 -12.23
C PHE A 182 -3.67 -4.63 -12.74
N GLY A 183 -3.72 -3.96 -13.88
CA GLY A 183 -4.97 -3.54 -14.52
C GLY A 183 -5.87 -4.74 -14.88
N ILE A 184 -5.28 -5.81 -15.45
CA ILE A 184 -6.00 -7.05 -15.78
C ILE A 184 -6.52 -7.72 -14.51
N MET A 185 -5.70 -7.82 -13.48
CA MET A 185 -6.09 -8.40 -12.19
C MET A 185 -7.28 -7.64 -11.58
N PHE A 186 -7.21 -6.31 -11.57
CA PHE A 186 -8.25 -5.45 -11.01
C PHE A 186 -9.56 -5.58 -11.81
N GLU A 187 -9.50 -5.51 -13.15
CA GLU A 187 -10.68 -5.67 -14.02
C GLU A 187 -11.32 -7.04 -13.86
N ASN A 188 -10.53 -8.10 -13.84
CA ASN A 188 -11.03 -9.47 -13.64
C ASN A 188 -11.73 -9.60 -12.28
N HIS A 189 -11.19 -8.99 -11.23
CA HIS A 189 -11.81 -8.99 -9.91
C HIS A 189 -13.19 -8.31 -9.95
N ILE A 190 -13.28 -7.09 -10.49
CA ILE A 190 -14.55 -6.35 -10.60
C ILE A 190 -15.57 -7.17 -11.39
N ARG A 191 -15.21 -7.69 -12.58
CA ARG A 191 -16.12 -8.45 -13.43
C ARG A 191 -16.60 -9.74 -12.76
N ALA A 192 -15.72 -10.40 -12.00
CA ALA A 192 -16.06 -11.64 -11.31
C ALA A 192 -17.09 -11.47 -10.19
N ILE A 193 -17.06 -10.33 -9.50
CA ILE A 193 -17.93 -10.07 -8.34
C ILE A 193 -19.20 -9.27 -8.68
N SER A 194 -19.23 -8.56 -9.81
CA SER A 194 -20.26 -7.59 -10.12
C SER A 194 -21.53 -8.20 -10.74
N THR A 195 -22.65 -7.54 -10.52
CA THR A 195 -23.89 -7.69 -11.30
C THR A 195 -23.74 -7.03 -12.68
N PRO A 196 -24.67 -7.24 -13.63
CA PRO A 196 -24.67 -6.48 -14.89
C PRO A 196 -24.65 -4.96 -14.68
N GLU A 197 -25.37 -4.45 -13.70
CA GLU A 197 -25.41 -3.04 -13.31
C GLU A 197 -24.04 -2.56 -12.79
N GLY A 198 -23.39 -3.38 -11.97
CA GLY A 198 -22.04 -3.10 -11.46
C GLY A 198 -21.00 -3.07 -12.59
N VAL A 199 -21.07 -4.00 -13.53
CA VAL A 199 -20.20 -4.00 -14.71
C VAL A 199 -20.42 -2.76 -15.57
N ALA A 200 -21.69 -2.39 -15.84
CA ALA A 200 -22.01 -1.20 -16.62
C ALA A 200 -21.46 0.08 -15.95
N TYR A 201 -21.60 0.21 -14.63
CA TYR A 201 -21.02 1.33 -13.87
C TYR A 201 -19.49 1.35 -13.99
N PHE A 202 -18.85 0.21 -13.82
CA PHE A 202 -17.39 0.08 -13.94
C PHE A 202 -16.88 0.54 -15.31
N GLU A 203 -17.54 0.13 -16.41
CA GLU A 203 -17.14 0.51 -17.78
C GLU A 203 -17.21 2.03 -18.01
N ILE A 204 -18.27 2.67 -17.52
CA ILE A 204 -18.41 4.14 -17.60
C ILE A 204 -17.25 4.80 -16.86
N ARG A 205 -16.98 4.38 -15.63
CA ARG A 205 -15.91 4.98 -14.80
C ARG A 205 -14.51 4.72 -15.38
N LYS A 206 -14.26 3.52 -15.90
CA LYS A 206 -12.99 3.18 -16.56
C LYS A 206 -12.72 4.11 -17.75
N LYS A 207 -13.75 4.38 -18.56
CA LYS A 207 -13.65 5.30 -19.70
C LYS A 207 -13.35 6.73 -19.26
N GLU A 208 -14.06 7.27 -18.26
CA GLU A 208 -13.85 8.61 -17.73
C GLU A 208 -12.43 8.80 -17.17
N ILE A 209 -11.89 7.80 -16.46
CA ILE A 209 -10.53 7.82 -15.92
C ILE A 209 -9.52 7.86 -17.07
N SER A 210 -9.68 7.02 -18.11
CA SER A 210 -8.75 7.01 -19.26
C SER A 210 -8.78 8.30 -20.07
N GLU A 211 -9.94 8.93 -20.25
CA GLU A 211 -10.08 10.23 -20.93
C GLU A 211 -9.40 11.36 -20.13
N ASN A 212 -9.51 11.36 -18.82
CA ASN A 212 -8.86 12.35 -17.96
C ASN A 212 -7.34 12.21 -17.95
N LEU A 213 -6.81 11.00 -17.94
CA LEU A 213 -5.37 10.74 -18.05
C LEU A 213 -4.81 11.21 -19.40
N SER A 214 -5.52 10.97 -20.50
CA SER A 214 -5.12 11.41 -21.83
C SER A 214 -5.09 12.94 -21.98
N LYS A 215 -5.99 13.66 -21.31
CA LYS A 215 -6.00 15.14 -21.31
C LYS A 215 -4.85 15.74 -20.52
N ASN A 216 -4.47 15.12 -19.39
CA ASN A 216 -3.35 15.59 -18.56
C ASN A 216 -1.97 15.31 -19.16
N SER A 217 -1.86 14.29 -20.03
CA SER A 217 -0.61 13.94 -20.73
C SER A 217 -0.30 14.86 -21.92
N ASN A 218 -1.26 15.70 -22.34
CA ASN A 218 -1.13 16.62 -23.45
C ASN A 218 -0.94 18.10 -23.01
N GLN A 219 -0.73 18.36 -21.73
CA GLN A 219 -0.36 19.65 -21.14
C GLN A 219 1.09 19.62 -20.61
#